data_d6609decd15cab530111c4213211b8a4
#
_entry.id   d6609decd15cab530111c4213211b8a4
#
_cell.length_a   1.000
_cell.length_b   1.000
_cell.length_c   1.000
_cell.angle_alpha   90.00
_cell.angle_beta   90.00
_cell.angle_gamma   90.00
#
_symmetry.space_group_name_H-M   'P 1'
#
loop_
_entity.id
_entity.type
_entity.pdbx_description
1 polymer ?
#
loop_
_entity_poly.entity_id
_entity_poly.type
_entity_poly.pdbx_seq_one_letter_code
_entity_poly.pdbx_strand_id
1 'polypeptide(L)'
;MSKSVNWWARKLHRVGAVVMALPLLIVIVTGLLLQVKKQVDWVQPPTAKGSSQNLTVDWEQILLAAKSNASADVESWSDIDRLDVRPGKGIVKVRCKNGWELQLDSDTGDTLSSAYRRSDVIESLHDGSFFTDVAKLWLFLPNGIVLLILWFTGAYLWYLPYMIKSSKSKKKIQVETE
;
A
#
# COMPACT_ATOMS: atom_id res chain seq x y z
N MET A 1 30.89 26.54 -13.24
CA MET A 1 30.40 26.12 -11.90
C MET A 1 31.62 25.89 -11.02
N SER A 2 31.65 26.48 -9.82
CA SER A 2 32.81 26.37 -8.91
C SER A 2 32.96 24.93 -8.37
N LYS A 3 34.22 24.52 -8.07
CA LYS A 3 34.52 23.19 -7.50
C LYS A 3 33.76 22.93 -6.19
N SER A 4 33.41 23.98 -5.44
CA SER A 4 32.66 23.90 -4.19
C SER A 4 31.19 23.47 -4.40
N VAL A 5 30.51 24.00 -5.42
CA VAL A 5 29.11 23.66 -5.74
C VAL A 5 28.97 22.17 -6.10
N ASN A 6 29.90 21.65 -6.89
CA ASN A 6 29.90 20.24 -7.28
C ASN A 6 30.21 19.30 -6.10
N TRP A 7 30.97 19.73 -5.11
CA TRP A 7 31.25 18.95 -3.91
C TRP A 7 30.05 18.90 -3.00
N TRP A 8 29.40 20.05 -2.74
CA TRP A 8 28.19 20.12 -1.95
C TRP A 8 27.03 19.33 -2.55
N ALA A 9 26.84 19.47 -3.88
CA ALA A 9 25.82 18.72 -4.60
C ALA A 9 26.00 17.19 -4.44
N ARG A 10 27.24 16.69 -4.60
CA ARG A 10 27.53 15.26 -4.41
C ARG A 10 27.35 14.80 -2.96
N LYS A 11 27.75 15.62 -1.99
CA LYS A 11 27.58 15.29 -0.57
C LYS A 11 26.10 15.23 -0.19
N LEU A 12 25.34 16.25 -0.60
CA LEU A 12 23.90 16.33 -0.33
C LEU A 12 23.14 15.18 -1.01
N HIS A 13 23.47 14.86 -2.25
CA HIS A 13 22.88 13.73 -2.96
C HIS A 13 23.19 12.41 -2.26
N ARG A 14 24.43 12.18 -1.84
CA ARG A 14 24.83 10.95 -1.13
C ARG A 14 24.08 10.80 0.20
N VAL A 15 24.08 11.85 1.01
CA VAL A 15 23.40 11.83 2.32
C VAL A 15 21.89 11.65 2.13
N GLY A 16 21.29 12.41 1.20
CA GLY A 16 19.87 12.27 0.88
C GLY A 16 19.52 10.87 0.39
N ALA A 17 20.31 10.29 -0.50
CA ALA A 17 20.09 8.94 -1.01
C ALA A 17 20.16 7.88 0.11
N VAL A 18 21.13 7.99 1.03
CA VAL A 18 21.24 7.07 2.17
C VAL A 18 20.06 7.21 3.14
N VAL A 19 19.66 8.45 3.47
CA VAL A 19 18.53 8.71 4.38
C VAL A 19 17.22 8.19 3.78
N MET A 20 17.02 8.37 2.47
CA MET A 20 15.79 7.94 1.77
C MET A 20 15.80 6.46 1.40
N ALA A 21 16.94 5.79 1.40
CA ALA A 21 17.05 4.39 0.99
C ALA A 21 16.22 3.44 1.86
N LEU A 22 16.20 3.65 3.18
CA LEU A 22 15.46 2.77 4.09
C LEU A 22 13.92 2.91 3.94
N PRO A 23 13.34 4.12 4.00
CA PRO A 23 11.92 4.28 3.72
C PRO A 23 11.52 3.74 2.34
N LEU A 24 12.36 3.95 1.33
CA LEU A 24 12.12 3.43 -0.02
C LEU A 24 12.09 1.90 -0.05
N LEU A 25 13.04 1.26 0.63
CA LEU A 25 13.06 -0.21 0.72
C LEU A 25 11.79 -0.75 1.37
N ILE A 26 11.33 -0.12 2.46
CA ILE A 26 10.07 -0.47 3.13
C ILE A 26 8.90 -0.36 2.15
N VAL A 27 8.78 0.76 1.44
CA VAL A 27 7.70 0.98 0.45
C VAL A 27 7.75 -0.05 -0.67
N ILE A 28 8.92 -0.39 -1.19
CA ILE A 28 9.05 -1.41 -2.26
C ILE A 28 8.63 -2.79 -1.76
N VAL A 29 9.18 -3.24 -0.63
CA VAL A 29 8.89 -4.58 -0.10
C VAL A 29 7.41 -4.73 0.28
N THR A 30 6.87 -3.75 0.99
CA THR A 30 5.45 -3.76 1.38
C THR A 30 4.53 -3.63 0.18
N GLY A 31 4.89 -2.81 -0.83
CA GLY A 31 4.14 -2.71 -2.07
C GLY A 31 4.06 -4.02 -2.84
N LEU A 32 5.16 -4.78 -2.92
CA LEU A 32 5.17 -6.12 -3.53
C LEU A 32 4.25 -7.09 -2.76
N LEU A 33 4.29 -7.07 -1.42
CA LEU A 33 3.40 -7.90 -0.61
C LEU A 33 1.93 -7.51 -0.80
N LEU A 34 1.62 -6.21 -0.87
CA LEU A 34 0.26 -5.73 -1.13
C LEU A 34 -0.23 -6.08 -2.53
N GLN A 35 0.65 -6.14 -3.52
CA GLN A 35 0.30 -6.54 -4.88
C GLN A 35 -0.21 -7.98 -4.94
N VAL A 36 0.37 -8.86 -4.13
CA VAL A 36 0.02 -10.29 -4.09
C VAL A 36 -0.92 -10.64 -2.93
N LYS A 37 -1.50 -9.65 -2.23
CA LYS A 37 -2.28 -9.89 -1.00
C LYS A 37 -3.49 -10.81 -1.17
N LYS A 38 -4.07 -10.89 -2.37
CA LYS A 38 -5.22 -11.76 -2.66
C LYS A 38 -4.83 -13.18 -3.09
N GLN A 39 -3.57 -13.39 -3.43
CA GLN A 39 -3.00 -14.66 -3.86
C GLN A 39 -2.31 -15.41 -2.72
N VAL A 40 -1.94 -14.68 -1.66
CA VAL A 40 -1.19 -15.21 -0.52
C VAL A 40 -2.04 -15.07 0.74
N ASP A 41 -2.64 -16.18 1.17
CA ASP A 41 -3.56 -16.23 2.32
C ASP A 41 -2.90 -15.76 3.62
N TRP A 42 -1.58 -15.92 3.75
CA TRP A 42 -0.81 -15.41 4.87
C TRP A 42 -0.84 -13.87 4.96
N VAL A 43 -0.89 -13.17 3.81
CA VAL A 43 -0.96 -11.70 3.77
C VAL A 43 -2.37 -11.23 4.08
N GLN A 44 -3.36 -11.81 3.40
CA GLN A 44 -4.77 -11.49 3.60
C GLN A 44 -5.64 -12.75 3.52
N PRO A 45 -6.48 -13.01 4.54
CA PRO A 45 -7.36 -14.15 4.51
C PRO A 45 -8.26 -14.16 3.27
N PRO A 46 -8.50 -15.33 2.66
CA PRO A 46 -9.41 -15.45 1.54
C PRO A 46 -10.81 -15.04 1.94
N THR A 47 -11.57 -14.53 0.98
CA THR A 47 -12.96 -14.14 1.24
C THR A 47 -13.84 -15.36 1.15
N ALA A 48 -14.52 -15.72 2.25
CA ALA A 48 -15.51 -16.78 2.30
C ALA A 48 -16.72 -16.46 1.41
N LYS A 49 -17.57 -17.48 1.21
CA LYS A 49 -18.85 -17.35 0.54
C LYS A 49 -19.92 -17.83 1.53
N GLY A 50 -20.94 -17.01 1.71
CA GLY A 50 -22.10 -17.34 2.54
C GLY A 50 -23.04 -18.34 1.88
N SER A 51 -24.00 -18.81 2.65
CA SER A 51 -25.02 -19.79 2.26
C SER A 51 -26.03 -19.18 1.27
N SER A 52 -26.34 -17.90 1.44
CA SER A 52 -27.28 -17.17 0.61
C SER A 52 -26.80 -15.71 0.40
N GLN A 53 -27.53 -14.93 -0.40
CA GLN A 53 -27.29 -13.49 -0.57
C GLN A 53 -28.24 -12.65 0.29
N ASN A 54 -29.02 -13.27 1.17
CA ASN A 54 -29.89 -12.56 2.08
C ASN A 54 -29.06 -11.85 3.16
N LEU A 55 -29.56 -10.72 3.63
CA LEU A 55 -29.00 -9.96 4.72
C LEU A 55 -30.02 -9.93 5.86
N THR A 56 -30.06 -11.01 6.63
CA THR A 56 -31.04 -11.19 7.73
C THR A 56 -30.40 -11.00 9.09
N VAL A 57 -29.06 -11.14 9.17
CA VAL A 57 -28.30 -10.98 10.41
C VAL A 57 -28.43 -9.54 10.94
N ASP A 58 -28.78 -9.41 12.21
CA ASP A 58 -28.90 -8.13 12.90
C ASP A 58 -27.60 -7.74 13.64
N TRP A 59 -27.59 -6.52 14.16
CA TRP A 59 -26.42 -5.94 14.85
C TRP A 59 -26.05 -6.72 16.12
N GLU A 60 -27.04 -7.23 16.84
CA GLU A 60 -26.81 -7.97 18.07
C GLU A 60 -26.18 -9.33 17.77
N GLN A 61 -26.66 -10.02 16.77
CA GLN A 61 -26.09 -11.29 16.28
C GLN A 61 -24.64 -11.12 15.83
N ILE A 62 -24.34 -10.04 15.10
CA ILE A 62 -22.96 -9.72 14.67
C ILE A 62 -22.05 -9.52 15.89
N LEU A 63 -22.50 -8.76 16.89
CA LEU A 63 -21.71 -8.52 18.10
C LEU A 63 -21.55 -9.80 18.93
N LEU A 64 -22.58 -10.62 19.06
CA LEU A 64 -22.50 -11.90 19.76
C LEU A 64 -21.53 -12.87 19.08
N ALA A 65 -21.57 -12.98 17.76
CA ALA A 65 -20.62 -13.77 17.00
C ALA A 65 -19.18 -13.29 17.20
N ALA A 66 -18.96 -11.97 17.22
CA ALA A 66 -17.65 -11.39 17.49
C ALA A 66 -17.15 -11.69 18.91
N LYS A 67 -18.02 -11.55 19.92
CA LYS A 67 -17.70 -11.86 21.33
C LYS A 67 -17.41 -13.35 21.55
N SER A 68 -18.07 -14.24 20.83
CA SER A 68 -17.87 -15.69 20.97
C SER A 68 -16.51 -16.16 20.43
N ASN A 69 -15.81 -15.33 19.66
CA ASN A 69 -14.52 -15.66 19.08
C ASN A 69 -13.37 -15.17 19.96
N ALA A 70 -12.72 -16.10 20.67
CA ALA A 70 -11.63 -15.78 21.58
C ALA A 70 -10.45 -15.03 20.95
N SER A 71 -10.16 -15.26 19.67
CA SER A 71 -9.05 -14.58 18.97
C SER A 71 -9.38 -13.14 18.61
N ALA A 72 -10.66 -12.84 18.41
CA ALA A 72 -11.11 -11.49 18.10
C ALA A 72 -11.07 -10.57 19.33
N ASP A 73 -11.19 -11.15 20.54
CA ASP A 73 -11.10 -10.42 21.82
C ASP A 73 -11.99 -9.18 21.86
N VAL A 74 -13.26 -9.38 21.46
CA VAL A 74 -14.27 -8.32 21.37
C VAL A 74 -15.16 -8.35 22.59
N GLU A 75 -15.22 -7.28 23.36
CA GLU A 75 -16.13 -7.11 24.48
C GLU A 75 -17.34 -6.22 24.13
N SER A 76 -17.14 -5.29 23.22
CA SER A 76 -18.14 -4.29 22.83
C SER A 76 -17.94 -3.79 21.40
N TRP A 77 -18.85 -2.97 20.91
CA TRP A 77 -18.72 -2.28 19.62
C TRP A 77 -17.46 -1.41 19.53
N SER A 78 -16.93 -0.95 20.66
CA SER A 78 -15.70 -0.15 20.68
C SER A 78 -14.47 -0.90 20.21
N ASP A 79 -14.48 -2.25 20.21
CA ASP A 79 -13.35 -3.08 19.81
C ASP A 79 -13.39 -3.43 18.31
N ILE A 80 -14.50 -3.11 17.68
CA ILE A 80 -14.72 -3.24 16.24
C ILE A 80 -14.28 -1.94 15.55
N ASP A 81 -13.41 -2.06 14.54
CA ASP A 81 -12.99 -0.94 13.70
C ASP A 81 -14.08 -0.62 12.67
N ARG A 82 -14.56 -1.64 11.95
CA ARG A 82 -15.58 -1.49 10.90
C ARG A 82 -16.25 -2.80 10.51
N LEU A 83 -17.42 -2.68 9.90
CA LEU A 83 -18.11 -3.75 9.21
C LEU A 83 -18.03 -3.54 7.69
N ASP A 84 -17.73 -4.61 6.95
CA ASP A 84 -17.72 -4.63 5.49
C ASP A 84 -18.76 -5.64 5.00
N VAL A 85 -19.93 -5.14 4.66
CA VAL A 85 -21.06 -5.97 4.19
C VAL A 85 -20.91 -6.24 2.71
N ARG A 86 -20.95 -7.52 2.32
CA ARG A 86 -20.79 -7.99 0.95
C ARG A 86 -21.98 -8.81 0.47
N PRO A 87 -23.08 -8.16 0.08
CA PRO A 87 -24.31 -8.85 -0.30
C PRO A 87 -24.10 -9.88 -1.42
N GLY A 88 -23.33 -9.53 -2.46
CA GLY A 88 -23.05 -10.44 -3.57
C GLY A 88 -22.27 -11.70 -3.21
N LYS A 89 -21.71 -11.78 -1.98
CA LYS A 89 -21.04 -12.95 -1.42
C LYS A 89 -21.80 -13.58 -0.25
N GLY A 90 -22.85 -12.94 0.23
CA GLY A 90 -23.63 -13.41 1.38
C GLY A 90 -22.85 -13.38 2.69
N ILE A 91 -21.98 -12.36 2.89
CA ILE A 91 -21.16 -12.28 4.10
C ILE A 91 -21.09 -10.87 4.68
N VAL A 92 -20.87 -10.82 5.99
CA VAL A 92 -20.47 -9.64 6.74
C VAL A 92 -19.08 -9.87 7.30
N LYS A 93 -18.14 -8.98 7.01
CA LYS A 93 -16.79 -9.00 7.60
C LYS A 93 -16.74 -8.05 8.78
N VAL A 94 -16.41 -8.58 9.95
CA VAL A 94 -16.16 -7.82 11.16
C VAL A 94 -14.66 -7.62 11.28
N ARG A 95 -14.20 -6.37 11.23
CA ARG A 95 -12.80 -6.03 11.43
C ARG A 95 -12.59 -5.50 12.82
N CYS A 96 -11.78 -6.20 13.58
CA CYS A 96 -11.46 -5.85 14.96
C CYS A 96 -10.23 -4.96 15.02
N LYS A 97 -10.16 -4.07 16.01
CA LYS A 97 -9.03 -3.17 16.22
C LYS A 97 -7.71 -3.88 16.48
N ASN A 98 -7.76 -5.11 17.00
CA ASN A 98 -6.58 -5.96 17.22
C ASN A 98 -6.04 -6.65 15.95
N GLY A 99 -6.61 -6.32 14.76
CA GLY A 99 -6.18 -6.84 13.46
C GLY A 99 -6.81 -8.18 13.06
N TRP A 100 -7.71 -8.74 13.86
CA TRP A 100 -8.48 -9.92 13.47
C TRP A 100 -9.66 -9.55 12.58
N GLU A 101 -9.97 -10.40 11.62
CA GLU A 101 -11.15 -10.34 10.76
C GLU A 101 -11.98 -11.60 10.95
N LEU A 102 -13.24 -11.42 11.29
CA LEU A 102 -14.26 -12.46 11.25
C LEU A 102 -15.08 -12.29 9.98
N GLN A 103 -15.45 -13.40 9.36
CA GLN A 103 -16.36 -13.42 8.22
C GLN A 103 -17.59 -14.21 8.64
N LEU A 104 -18.70 -13.53 8.74
CA LEU A 104 -19.98 -14.10 9.15
C LEU A 104 -20.84 -14.33 7.92
N ASP A 105 -21.61 -15.42 7.94
CA ASP A 105 -22.70 -15.62 7.00
C ASP A 105 -23.76 -14.55 7.21
N SER A 106 -24.19 -13.87 6.17
CA SER A 106 -25.12 -12.75 6.27
C SER A 106 -26.58 -13.18 6.49
N ASP A 107 -26.87 -14.46 6.34
CA ASP A 107 -28.20 -15.03 6.54
C ASP A 107 -28.31 -15.70 7.91
N THR A 108 -27.36 -16.55 8.28
CA THR A 108 -27.41 -17.30 9.53
C THR A 108 -26.67 -16.66 10.70
N GLY A 109 -25.72 -15.77 10.45
CA GLY A 109 -24.82 -15.19 11.46
C GLY A 109 -23.66 -16.12 11.87
N ASP A 110 -23.55 -17.29 11.27
CA ASP A 110 -22.47 -18.23 11.59
C ASP A 110 -21.10 -17.70 11.20
N THR A 111 -20.08 -17.98 12.01
CA THR A 111 -18.71 -17.61 11.72
C THR A 111 -18.11 -18.57 10.68
N LEU A 112 -17.91 -18.08 9.46
CA LEU A 112 -17.32 -18.83 8.34
C LEU A 112 -15.80 -18.86 8.39
N SER A 113 -15.17 -17.79 8.90
CA SER A 113 -13.71 -17.66 8.97
C SER A 113 -13.34 -16.68 10.06
N SER A 114 -12.22 -16.98 10.75
CA SER A 114 -11.57 -16.08 11.70
C SER A 114 -10.08 -16.10 11.42
N ALA A 115 -9.48 -14.95 11.09
CA ALA A 115 -8.06 -14.88 10.76
C ALA A 115 -7.47 -13.50 11.01
N TYR A 116 -6.16 -13.46 11.29
CA TYR A 116 -5.42 -12.22 11.44
C TYR A 116 -5.06 -11.61 10.07
N ARG A 117 -5.35 -10.33 9.88
CA ARG A 117 -5.11 -9.59 8.64
C ARG A 117 -3.75 -8.89 8.66
N ARG A 118 -2.73 -9.56 8.13
CA ARG A 118 -1.39 -8.94 8.00
C ARG A 118 -1.35 -7.82 6.97
N SER A 119 -2.26 -7.85 6.00
CA SER A 119 -2.36 -6.77 4.99
C SER A 119 -2.54 -5.38 5.59
N ASP A 120 -3.22 -5.25 6.73
CA ASP A 120 -3.47 -3.96 7.35
C ASP A 120 -2.18 -3.38 7.99
N VAL A 121 -1.38 -4.24 8.62
CA VAL A 121 -0.04 -3.88 9.12
C VAL A 121 0.91 -3.56 7.96
N ILE A 122 0.88 -4.37 6.90
CA ILE A 122 1.73 -4.13 5.71
C ILE A 122 1.34 -2.81 5.04
N GLU A 123 0.05 -2.48 4.97
CA GLU A 123 -0.46 -1.23 4.42
C GLU A 123 -0.01 -0.03 5.26
N SER A 124 -0.09 -0.13 6.60
CA SER A 124 0.38 0.93 7.50
C SER A 124 1.90 1.13 7.45
N LEU A 125 2.67 0.07 7.22
CA LEU A 125 4.11 0.16 6.96
C LEU A 125 4.39 0.80 5.60
N HIS A 126 3.57 0.50 4.59
CA HIS A 126 3.72 1.04 3.24
C HIS A 126 3.54 2.54 3.18
N ASP A 127 2.53 3.07 3.88
CA ASP A 127 2.24 4.50 3.90
C ASP A 127 2.89 5.25 5.08
N GLY A 128 3.57 4.55 5.97
CA GLY A 128 4.28 5.10 7.13
C GLY A 128 3.42 5.39 8.35
N SER A 129 2.11 5.14 8.30
CA SER A 129 1.19 5.36 9.45
C SER A 129 1.46 4.41 10.61
N PHE A 130 2.14 3.29 10.37
CA PHE A 130 2.62 2.39 11.42
C PHE A 130 3.51 3.08 12.45
N PHE A 131 4.32 4.04 12.01
CA PHE A 131 5.24 4.75 12.91
C PHE A 131 4.51 5.92 13.62
N THR A 132 3.99 6.86 12.85
CA THR A 132 3.20 8.00 13.31
C THR A 132 2.59 8.72 12.10
N ASP A 133 1.53 9.51 12.32
CA ASP A 133 0.97 10.38 11.27
C ASP A 133 2.01 11.42 10.78
N VAL A 134 2.92 11.83 11.67
CA VAL A 134 4.05 12.72 11.33
C VAL A 134 5.00 12.02 10.36
N ALA A 135 5.37 10.75 10.60
CA ALA A 135 6.24 9.99 9.70
C ALA A 135 5.59 9.79 8.32
N LYS A 136 4.30 9.50 8.27
CA LYS A 136 3.53 9.39 7.02
C LYS A 136 3.67 10.66 6.16
N LEU A 137 3.47 11.83 6.74
CA LEU A 137 3.45 13.09 6.00
C LEU A 137 4.86 13.67 5.76
N TRP A 138 5.79 13.52 6.69
CA TRP A 138 7.08 14.21 6.63
C TRP A 138 8.24 13.33 6.17
N LEU A 139 8.08 12.02 6.17
CA LEU A 139 9.09 11.09 5.70
C LEU A 139 8.65 10.31 4.46
N PHE A 140 7.48 9.67 4.52
CA PHE A 140 7.03 8.79 3.42
C PHE A 140 6.50 9.58 2.22
N LEU A 141 5.72 10.64 2.42
CA LEU A 141 5.24 11.48 1.31
C LEU A 141 6.38 12.18 0.56
N PRO A 142 7.37 12.86 1.21
CA PRO A 142 8.50 13.41 0.49
C PRO A 142 9.34 12.36 -0.25
N ASN A 143 9.47 11.16 0.32
CA ASN A 143 10.16 10.06 -0.34
C ASN A 143 9.47 9.67 -1.68
N GLY A 144 8.15 9.60 -1.69
CA GLY A 144 7.37 9.39 -2.92
C GLY A 144 7.56 10.51 -3.95
N ILE A 145 7.60 11.77 -3.51
CA ILE A 145 7.86 12.92 -4.39
C ILE A 145 9.27 12.85 -5.01
N VAL A 146 10.27 12.51 -4.20
CA VAL A 146 11.66 12.33 -4.70
C VAL A 146 11.72 11.22 -5.75
N LEU A 147 11.04 10.10 -5.52
CA LEU A 147 10.94 9.01 -6.50
C LEU A 147 10.32 9.47 -7.82
N LEU A 148 9.25 10.24 -7.75
CA LEU A 148 8.59 10.78 -8.93
C LEU A 148 9.53 11.69 -9.74
N ILE A 149 10.28 12.56 -9.05
CA ILE A 149 11.31 13.43 -9.68
C ILE A 149 12.41 12.57 -10.31
N LEU A 150 12.89 11.54 -9.63
CA LEU A 150 13.90 10.63 -10.16
C LEU A 150 13.40 9.88 -11.39
N TRP A 151 12.14 9.47 -11.42
CA TRP A 151 11.53 8.83 -12.57
C TRP A 151 11.51 9.77 -13.79
N PHE A 152 11.04 11.00 -13.63
CA PHE A 152 11.01 11.99 -14.73
C PHE A 152 12.41 12.32 -15.23
N THR A 153 13.36 12.55 -14.33
CA THR A 153 14.75 12.84 -14.71
C THR A 153 15.41 11.64 -15.36
N GLY A 154 15.13 10.43 -14.91
CA GLY A 154 15.62 9.20 -15.53
C GLY A 154 15.07 9.01 -16.95
N ALA A 155 13.75 9.20 -17.13
CA ALA A 155 13.11 9.15 -18.45
C ALA A 155 13.70 10.20 -19.41
N TYR A 156 13.92 11.45 -18.93
CA TYR A 156 14.57 12.48 -19.70
C TYR A 156 16.00 12.10 -20.13
N LEU A 157 16.82 11.62 -19.20
CA LEU A 157 18.19 11.18 -19.49
C LEU A 157 18.23 10.00 -20.47
N TRP A 158 17.27 9.08 -20.38
CA TRP A 158 17.14 7.99 -21.34
C TRP A 158 16.79 8.48 -22.74
N TYR A 159 15.93 9.50 -22.85
CA TYR A 159 15.51 10.07 -24.14
C TYR A 159 16.57 11.03 -24.76
N LEU A 160 17.40 11.67 -23.95
CA LEU A 160 18.37 12.69 -24.35
C LEU A 160 19.31 12.25 -25.49
N PRO A 161 19.92 11.04 -25.51
CA PRO A 161 20.80 10.60 -26.59
C PRO A 161 20.07 10.53 -27.94
N TYR A 162 18.80 10.18 -27.95
CA TYR A 162 18.00 10.13 -29.18
C TYR A 162 17.76 11.54 -29.77
N MET A 163 17.47 12.50 -28.90
CA MET A 163 17.34 13.91 -29.31
C MET A 163 18.65 14.47 -29.91
N ILE A 164 19.78 14.22 -29.26
CA ILE A 164 21.07 14.68 -29.69
C ILE A 164 21.46 14.07 -31.05
N LYS A 165 21.21 12.77 -31.22
CA LYS A 165 21.48 12.05 -32.48
C LYS A 165 20.64 12.62 -33.63
N SER A 166 19.36 12.87 -33.40
CA SER A 166 18.44 13.44 -34.37
C SER A 166 18.88 14.86 -34.80
N SER A 167 19.28 15.71 -33.84
CA SER A 167 19.78 17.06 -34.12
C SER A 167 21.07 17.07 -34.95
N LYS A 168 22.00 16.14 -34.67
CA LYS A 168 23.26 16.02 -35.42
C LYS A 168 23.01 15.53 -36.86
N SER A 169 22.08 14.63 -37.06
CA SER A 169 21.67 14.13 -38.39
C SER A 169 21.10 15.27 -39.26
N LYS A 170 20.19 16.06 -38.67
CA LYS A 170 19.61 17.22 -39.40
C LYS A 170 20.63 18.26 -39.78
N LYS A 171 21.60 18.59 -38.90
CA LYS A 171 22.69 19.53 -39.25
C LYS A 171 23.59 19.02 -40.35
N LYS A 172 23.85 17.70 -40.39
CA LYS A 172 24.70 17.13 -41.46
C LYS A 172 24.02 17.23 -42.83
N ILE A 173 22.73 17.01 -42.93
CA ILE A 173 21.95 17.11 -44.17
C ILE A 173 21.93 18.57 -44.67
N GLN A 174 21.79 19.56 -43.80
CA GLN A 174 21.80 20.96 -44.18
C GLN A 174 23.16 21.43 -44.77
N VAL A 175 24.27 20.94 -44.25
CA VAL A 175 25.64 21.27 -44.74
C VAL A 175 25.95 20.60 -46.09
N GLU A 176 25.33 19.45 -46.39
CA GLU A 176 25.51 18.73 -47.65
C GLU A 176 24.63 19.28 -48.79
N THR A 177 23.68 20.17 -48.47
CA THR A 177 22.73 20.78 -49.44
C THR A 177 23.07 22.27 -49.77
N GLU A 178 24.08 22.89 -49.14
CA GLU A 178 24.67 24.17 -49.47
C GLU A 178 25.98 24.01 -50.29
#